data_fd8295cbf1e4fe79e7a4f34140d60269
#
_entry.id   fd8295cbf1e4fe79e7a4f34140d60269
#
_cell.length_a   1.000
_cell.length_b   1.000
_cell.length_c   1.000
_cell.angle_alpha   90.00
_cell.angle_beta   90.00
_cell.angle_gamma   90.00
#
_symmetry.space_group_name_H-M   'P 1'
#
loop_
_entity.id
_entity.type
_entity.pdbx_description
1 polymer ?
#
loop_
_entity_poly.entity_id
_entity_poly.type
_entity_poly.pdbx_seq_one_letter_code
_entity_poly.pdbx_strand_id
1 'polypeptide(L)'
;MKDWLKVALVATAAMVTFAISGCSVNPVTGKNQLSIISPQQEIAIGEKNYSPSRQSQGGDYYLDPALQSYISGVGKKLAAVSDRPNLPYEFVVLNNRVPNAWALPGGKIAINTGLLVLLDDEAQLAAVLGHEIVHAAARHGATQMTSGTLANISLIAVGAEVQG
;
A
#
# COMPACT_ATOMS: atom_id res chain seq x y z
N MET A 1 16.24 10.66 45.13
CA MET A 1 15.26 11.63 44.56
C MET A 1 15.71 12.29 43.27
N LYS A 2 16.99 12.38 42.93
CA LYS A 2 17.49 12.99 41.68
C LYS A 2 17.49 12.04 40.45
N ASP A 3 17.58 10.74 40.64
CA ASP A 3 17.77 9.80 39.53
C ASP A 3 16.49 9.39 38.85
N TRP A 4 15.37 9.34 39.54
CA TRP A 4 14.06 9.09 38.92
C TRP A 4 13.59 10.25 38.03
N LEU A 5 13.92 11.48 38.38
CA LEU A 5 13.69 12.67 37.56
C LEU A 5 14.45 12.60 36.23
N LYS A 6 15.70 12.10 36.26
CA LYS A 6 16.49 11.90 35.04
C LYS A 6 15.88 10.80 34.17
N VAL A 7 15.43 9.68 34.76
CA VAL A 7 14.77 8.59 34.05
C VAL A 7 13.47 9.06 33.45
N ALA A 8 12.66 9.83 34.20
CA ALA A 8 11.41 10.40 33.66
C ALA A 8 11.67 11.39 32.51
N LEU A 9 12.70 12.21 32.61
CA LEU A 9 13.05 13.18 31.55
C LEU A 9 13.55 12.49 30.28
N VAL A 10 14.37 11.44 30.44
CA VAL A 10 14.83 10.62 29.29
C VAL A 10 13.67 9.87 28.65
N ALA A 11 12.76 9.30 29.45
CA ALA A 11 11.57 8.61 28.94
C ALA A 11 10.62 9.57 28.20
N THR A 12 10.43 10.79 28.73
CA THR A 12 9.60 11.82 28.08
C THR A 12 10.24 12.32 26.79
N ALA A 13 11.57 12.54 26.78
CA ALA A 13 12.31 12.93 25.57
C ALA A 13 12.26 11.83 24.50
N ALA A 14 12.39 10.56 24.88
CA ALA A 14 12.28 9.42 23.97
C ALA A 14 10.85 9.30 23.40
N MET A 15 9.81 9.54 24.20
CA MET A 15 8.42 9.52 23.74
C MET A 15 8.13 10.66 22.76
N VAL A 16 8.66 11.85 22.98
CA VAL A 16 8.49 13.01 22.08
C VAL A 16 9.22 12.80 20.76
N THR A 17 10.44 12.24 20.76
CA THR A 17 11.15 11.90 19.52
C THR A 17 10.45 10.81 18.72
N PHE A 18 9.81 9.84 19.34
CA PHE A 18 9.04 8.80 18.65
C PHE A 18 7.77 9.35 17.99
N ALA A 19 7.09 10.33 18.62
CA ALA A 19 5.90 10.96 18.08
C ALA A 19 6.14 11.80 16.81
N ILE A 20 7.33 12.37 16.65
CA ILE A 20 7.68 13.20 15.47
C ILE A 20 8.02 12.34 14.24
N SER A 21 8.45 11.09 14.43
CA SER A 21 8.88 10.20 13.35
C SER A 21 7.71 9.51 12.62
N GLY A 22 6.48 9.57 13.14
CA GLY A 22 5.32 8.86 12.61
C GLY A 22 4.44 9.65 11.62
N CYS A 23 4.66 10.96 11.47
CA CYS A 23 3.87 11.80 10.56
C CYS A 23 4.52 11.84 9.17
N SER A 24 3.75 11.45 8.15
CA SER A 24 4.14 11.64 6.75
C SER A 24 3.07 12.44 6.01
N VAL A 25 3.48 13.22 5.01
CA VAL A 25 2.53 13.91 4.13
C VAL A 25 2.05 12.92 3.09
N ASN A 26 0.73 12.84 2.88
CA ASN A 26 0.14 12.07 1.79
C ASN A 26 0.49 12.76 0.47
N PRO A 27 1.18 12.09 -0.47
CA PRO A 27 1.64 12.72 -1.70
C PRO A 27 0.52 13.21 -2.61
N VAL A 28 -0.67 12.57 -2.55
CA VAL A 28 -1.83 12.90 -3.40
C VAL A 28 -2.66 14.04 -2.79
N THR A 29 -2.90 14.01 -1.47
CA THR A 29 -3.83 14.96 -0.83
C THR A 29 -3.13 16.11 -0.13
N GLY A 30 -1.82 16.05 0.06
CA GLY A 30 -1.04 17.03 0.83
C GLY A 30 -1.31 17.01 2.34
N LYS A 31 -2.21 16.14 2.83
CA LYS A 31 -2.59 16.08 4.24
C LYS A 31 -1.60 15.23 5.05
N ASN A 32 -1.42 15.58 6.31
CA ASN A 32 -0.66 14.74 7.23
C ASN A 32 -1.40 13.42 7.49
N GLN A 33 -0.66 12.32 7.42
CA GLN A 33 -1.15 10.99 7.76
C GLN A 33 -0.15 10.29 8.68
N LEU A 34 -0.67 9.46 9.57
CA LEU A 34 0.17 8.63 10.41
C LEU A 34 0.65 7.42 9.61
N SER A 35 1.97 7.25 9.49
CA SER A 35 2.57 6.09 8.85
C SER A 35 3.89 5.75 9.52
N ILE A 36 3.95 4.61 10.18
CA ILE A 36 5.18 4.06 10.77
C ILE A 36 6.02 3.28 9.74
N ILE A 37 5.51 3.12 8.53
CA ILE A 37 6.16 2.39 7.43
C ILE A 37 6.89 3.41 6.55
N SER A 38 8.20 3.25 6.41
CA SER A 38 9.00 4.09 5.50
C SER A 38 8.71 3.78 4.02
N PRO A 39 9.04 4.68 3.07
CA PRO A 39 8.88 4.41 1.65
C PRO A 39 9.64 3.16 1.15
N GLN A 40 10.80 2.89 1.71
CA GLN A 40 11.61 1.70 1.38
C GLN A 40 10.97 0.41 1.90
N GLN A 41 10.45 0.44 3.14
CA GLN A 41 9.71 -0.68 3.71
C GLN A 41 8.41 -0.95 2.92
N GLU A 42 7.73 0.11 2.47
CA GLU A 42 6.55 0.01 1.62
C GLU A 42 6.82 -0.80 0.34
N ILE A 43 7.92 -0.47 -0.37
CA ILE A 43 8.35 -1.19 -1.58
C ILE A 43 8.66 -2.65 -1.24
N ALA A 44 9.47 -2.91 -0.20
CA ALA A 44 9.85 -4.26 0.21
C ALA A 44 8.62 -5.13 0.60
N ILE A 45 7.64 -4.54 1.27
CA ILE A 45 6.37 -5.21 1.63
C ILE A 45 5.60 -5.58 0.35
N GLY A 46 5.49 -4.67 -0.60
CA GLY A 46 4.85 -4.92 -1.88
C GLY A 46 5.51 -6.06 -2.64
N GLU A 47 6.82 -6.01 -2.80
CA GLU A 47 7.59 -7.05 -3.48
C GLU A 47 7.42 -8.42 -2.82
N LYS A 48 7.55 -8.49 -1.49
CA LYS A 48 7.41 -9.74 -0.73
C LYS A 48 6.03 -10.38 -0.90
N ASN A 49 4.97 -9.57 -0.96
CA ASN A 49 3.59 -10.06 -1.00
C ASN A 49 3.06 -10.21 -2.43
N TYR A 50 3.73 -9.70 -3.45
CA TYR A 50 3.21 -9.66 -4.82
C TYR A 50 2.99 -11.06 -5.39
N SER A 51 4.00 -11.93 -5.37
CA SER A 51 3.88 -13.30 -5.89
C SER A 51 2.85 -14.13 -5.11
N PRO A 52 2.85 -14.17 -3.76
CA PRO A 52 1.80 -14.86 -3.00
C PRO A 52 0.38 -14.36 -3.30
N SER A 53 0.20 -13.03 -3.41
CA SER A 53 -1.11 -12.45 -3.71
C SER A 53 -1.61 -12.85 -5.11
N ARG A 54 -0.73 -12.83 -6.11
CA ARG A 54 -1.06 -13.27 -7.46
C ARG A 54 -1.47 -14.75 -7.48
N GLN A 55 -0.71 -15.61 -6.82
CA GLN A 55 -0.98 -17.04 -6.76
C GLN A 55 -2.32 -17.35 -6.07
N SER A 56 -2.62 -16.69 -4.95
CA SER A 56 -3.88 -16.87 -4.23
C SER A 56 -5.11 -16.43 -5.01
N GLN A 57 -4.92 -15.61 -6.06
CA GLN A 57 -5.99 -15.09 -6.90
C GLN A 57 -6.00 -15.66 -8.32
N GLY A 58 -5.52 -16.88 -8.49
CA GLY A 58 -5.60 -17.62 -9.76
C GLY A 58 -4.33 -17.58 -10.61
N GLY A 59 -3.30 -16.84 -10.16
CA GLY A 59 -2.04 -16.70 -10.87
C GLY A 59 -2.11 -15.78 -12.09
N ASP A 60 -1.01 -15.67 -12.79
CA ASP A 60 -0.89 -14.81 -13.97
C ASP A 60 -1.68 -15.40 -15.15
N TYR A 61 -2.26 -14.51 -15.95
CA TYR A 61 -2.91 -14.88 -17.19
C TYR A 61 -1.87 -14.99 -18.33
N TYR A 62 -1.51 -16.21 -18.70
CA TYR A 62 -0.46 -16.49 -19.68
C TYR A 62 -0.96 -16.69 -21.11
N LEU A 63 -2.27 -16.76 -21.33
CA LEU A 63 -2.84 -17.15 -22.64
C LEU A 63 -2.74 -16.03 -23.69
N ASP A 64 -2.58 -14.78 -23.25
CA ASP A 64 -2.42 -13.62 -24.14
C ASP A 64 -1.32 -12.68 -23.66
N PRO A 65 -0.07 -12.88 -24.10
CA PRO A 65 1.05 -11.98 -23.78
C PRO A 65 0.86 -10.56 -24.36
N ALA A 66 0.12 -10.39 -25.45
CA ALA A 66 -0.15 -9.09 -26.05
C ALA A 66 -1.08 -8.26 -25.13
N LEU A 67 -2.09 -8.88 -24.56
CA LEU A 67 -2.96 -8.26 -23.55
C LEU A 67 -2.13 -7.83 -22.32
N GLN A 68 -1.28 -8.70 -21.81
CA GLN A 68 -0.39 -8.36 -20.68
C GLN A 68 0.48 -7.14 -21.00
N SER A 69 1.08 -7.10 -22.20
CA SER A 69 1.92 -5.99 -22.65
C SER A 69 1.15 -4.68 -22.79
N TYR A 70 -0.06 -4.76 -23.34
CA TYR A 70 -0.96 -3.63 -23.51
C TYR A 70 -1.38 -3.02 -22.16
N ILE A 71 -1.86 -3.83 -21.19
CA ILE A 71 -2.23 -3.41 -19.86
C ILE A 71 -1.03 -2.75 -19.15
N SER A 72 0.14 -3.38 -19.23
CA SER A 72 1.37 -2.81 -18.66
C SER A 72 1.75 -1.48 -19.33
N GLY A 73 1.55 -1.36 -20.63
CA GLY A 73 1.81 -0.12 -21.39
C GLY A 73 0.92 1.03 -20.95
N VAL A 74 -0.40 0.80 -20.84
CA VAL A 74 -1.36 1.80 -20.35
C VAL A 74 -1.02 2.20 -18.91
N GLY A 75 -0.82 1.21 -18.02
CA GLY A 75 -0.50 1.47 -16.63
C GLY A 75 0.79 2.30 -16.45
N LYS A 76 1.85 2.00 -17.20
CA LYS A 76 3.11 2.76 -17.14
C LYS A 76 2.96 4.19 -17.61
N LYS A 77 2.14 4.46 -18.64
CA LYS A 77 1.85 5.83 -19.10
C LYS A 77 1.16 6.64 -17.99
N LEU A 78 0.18 6.05 -17.30
CA LEU A 78 -0.53 6.69 -16.20
C LEU A 78 0.39 6.88 -14.99
N ALA A 79 1.19 5.88 -14.63
CA ALA A 79 2.13 5.94 -13.53
C ALA A 79 3.17 7.07 -13.70
N ALA A 80 3.61 7.32 -14.92
CA ALA A 80 4.58 8.37 -15.24
C ALA A 80 4.10 9.79 -14.93
N VAL A 81 2.78 10.01 -14.87
CA VAL A 81 2.15 11.30 -14.55
C VAL A 81 1.49 11.29 -13.16
N SER A 82 1.69 10.27 -12.36
CA SER A 82 1.15 10.17 -11.00
C SER A 82 1.94 11.01 -10.00
N ASP A 83 1.40 11.18 -8.79
CA ASP A 83 2.07 11.92 -7.70
C ASP A 83 3.35 11.21 -7.17
N ARG A 84 3.58 9.95 -7.55
CA ARG A 84 4.81 9.19 -7.22
C ARG A 84 5.35 8.42 -8.43
N PRO A 85 5.79 9.10 -9.50
CA PRO A 85 6.18 8.43 -10.76
C PRO A 85 7.40 7.51 -10.62
N ASN A 86 8.20 7.68 -9.57
CA ASN A 86 9.43 6.92 -9.33
C ASN A 86 9.20 5.61 -8.54
N LEU A 87 7.97 5.23 -8.23
CA LEU A 87 7.71 3.91 -7.66
C LEU A 87 7.99 2.81 -8.69
N PRO A 88 8.46 1.64 -8.25
CA PRO A 88 8.68 0.49 -9.14
C PRO A 88 7.34 -0.16 -9.54
N TYR A 89 6.54 0.57 -10.34
CA TYR A 89 5.23 0.11 -10.79
C TYR A 89 5.34 -1.15 -11.64
N GLU A 90 4.54 -2.13 -11.27
CA GLU A 90 4.32 -3.34 -12.06
C GLU A 90 2.83 -3.59 -12.22
N PHE A 91 2.44 -4.01 -13.41
CA PHE A 91 1.05 -4.29 -13.77
C PHE A 91 0.94 -5.73 -14.27
N VAL A 92 -0.01 -6.50 -13.73
CA VAL A 92 -0.23 -7.88 -14.13
C VAL A 92 -1.70 -8.17 -14.35
N VAL A 93 -1.99 -9.00 -15.34
CA VAL A 93 -3.33 -9.58 -15.55
C VAL A 93 -3.38 -10.92 -14.83
N LEU A 94 -4.42 -11.13 -14.02
CA LEU A 94 -4.64 -12.37 -13.29
C LEU A 94 -5.73 -13.23 -13.96
N ASN A 95 -5.51 -14.54 -13.93
CA ASN A 95 -6.47 -15.54 -14.41
C ASN A 95 -7.58 -15.74 -13.36
N ASN A 96 -8.41 -14.73 -13.17
CA ASN A 96 -9.52 -14.76 -12.22
C ASN A 96 -10.78 -14.15 -12.82
N ARG A 97 -11.89 -14.89 -12.79
CA ARG A 97 -13.18 -14.44 -13.36
C ARG A 97 -13.95 -13.48 -12.45
N VAL A 98 -13.53 -13.30 -11.20
CA VAL A 98 -14.14 -12.31 -10.30
C VAL A 98 -13.71 -10.91 -10.73
N PRO A 99 -14.65 -9.98 -11.00
CA PRO A 99 -14.32 -8.60 -11.35
C PRO A 99 -13.60 -7.92 -10.18
N ASN A 100 -12.31 -7.65 -10.34
CA ASN A 100 -11.50 -6.99 -9.32
C ASN A 100 -10.22 -6.41 -9.92
N ALA A 101 -9.71 -5.35 -9.28
CA ALA A 101 -8.34 -4.87 -9.40
C ALA A 101 -7.84 -4.51 -8.01
N TRP A 102 -6.53 -4.48 -7.82
CA TRP A 102 -5.95 -4.13 -6.53
C TRP A 102 -4.53 -3.60 -6.67
N ALA A 103 -4.12 -2.80 -5.70
CA ALA A 103 -2.76 -2.32 -5.54
C ALA A 103 -2.18 -2.75 -4.20
N LEU A 104 -0.97 -3.32 -4.21
CA LEU A 104 -0.14 -3.47 -3.02
C LEU A 104 0.76 -2.23 -2.83
N PRO A 105 1.27 -2.03 -1.60
CA PRO A 105 2.28 -1.01 -1.35
C PRO A 105 3.43 -1.09 -2.36
N GLY A 106 4.05 0.05 -2.68
CA GLY A 106 5.19 0.06 -3.59
C GLY A 106 4.86 -0.03 -5.08
N GLY A 107 3.56 0.06 -5.49
CA GLY A 107 3.17 0.15 -6.90
C GLY A 107 2.98 -1.20 -7.60
N LYS A 108 2.74 -2.28 -6.86
CA LYS A 108 2.41 -3.60 -7.43
C LYS A 108 0.90 -3.68 -7.68
N ILE A 109 0.48 -3.69 -8.95
CA ILE A 109 -0.92 -3.56 -9.37
C ILE A 109 -1.33 -4.78 -10.17
N ALA A 110 -2.53 -5.30 -9.90
CA ALA A 110 -3.11 -6.39 -10.64
C ALA A 110 -4.55 -6.09 -11.06
N ILE A 111 -4.94 -6.63 -12.21
CA ILE A 111 -6.31 -6.59 -12.71
C ILE A 111 -6.74 -8.00 -13.13
N ASN A 112 -7.92 -8.41 -12.69
CA ASN A 112 -8.46 -9.71 -13.01
C ASN A 112 -9.07 -9.73 -14.42
N THR A 113 -8.97 -10.84 -15.14
CA THR A 113 -9.65 -11.05 -16.44
C THR A 113 -11.17 -10.80 -16.33
N GLY A 114 -11.78 -11.14 -15.17
CA GLY A 114 -13.19 -10.88 -14.92
C GLY A 114 -13.60 -9.42 -14.93
N LEU A 115 -12.69 -8.50 -14.58
CA LEU A 115 -12.95 -7.06 -14.69
C LEU A 115 -12.71 -6.59 -16.13
N LEU A 116 -11.66 -7.08 -16.80
CA LEU A 116 -11.32 -6.67 -18.16
C LEU A 116 -12.45 -6.91 -19.16
N VAL A 117 -13.18 -8.01 -19.03
CA VAL A 117 -14.31 -8.32 -19.94
C VAL A 117 -15.54 -7.42 -19.74
N LEU A 118 -15.56 -6.60 -18.69
CA LEU A 118 -16.63 -5.63 -18.40
C LEU A 118 -16.27 -4.21 -18.87
N LEU A 119 -15.04 -4.00 -19.32
CA LEU A 119 -14.59 -2.69 -19.80
C LEU A 119 -14.80 -2.58 -21.31
N ASP A 120 -15.45 -1.52 -21.75
CA ASP A 120 -15.81 -1.32 -23.16
C ASP A 120 -14.68 -0.68 -23.97
N ASP A 121 -13.78 0.07 -23.30
CA ASP A 121 -12.73 0.83 -23.98
C ASP A 121 -11.49 1.09 -23.11
N GLU A 122 -10.44 1.68 -23.71
CA GLU A 122 -9.21 2.06 -23.03
C GLU A 122 -9.44 3.13 -21.95
N ALA A 123 -10.44 4.01 -22.08
CA ALA A 123 -10.68 5.05 -21.09
C ALA A 123 -11.21 4.45 -19.78
N GLN A 124 -12.06 3.44 -19.85
CA GLN A 124 -12.54 2.70 -18.68
C GLN A 124 -11.39 1.92 -18.03
N LEU A 125 -10.53 1.28 -18.82
CA LEU A 125 -9.31 0.63 -18.34
C LEU A 125 -8.39 1.65 -17.64
N ALA A 126 -8.16 2.80 -18.26
CA ALA A 126 -7.32 3.87 -17.69
C ALA A 126 -7.89 4.40 -16.37
N ALA A 127 -9.21 4.50 -16.25
CA ALA A 127 -9.88 4.91 -15.01
C ALA A 127 -9.63 3.89 -13.88
N VAL A 128 -9.76 2.60 -14.16
CA VAL A 128 -9.48 1.53 -13.18
C VAL A 128 -8.01 1.53 -12.77
N LEU A 129 -7.09 1.51 -13.73
CA LEU A 129 -5.65 1.51 -13.42
C LEU A 129 -5.21 2.79 -12.73
N GLY A 130 -5.77 3.95 -13.10
CA GLY A 130 -5.54 5.23 -12.44
C GLY A 130 -6.00 5.22 -10.99
N HIS A 131 -7.14 4.60 -10.69
CA HIS A 131 -7.63 4.41 -9.32
C HIS A 131 -6.63 3.60 -8.48
N GLU A 132 -6.12 2.49 -9.00
CA GLU A 132 -5.14 1.65 -8.29
C GLU A 132 -3.78 2.36 -8.13
N ILE A 133 -3.36 3.16 -9.13
CA ILE A 133 -2.17 3.98 -9.04
C ILE A 133 -2.31 5.03 -7.92
N VAL A 134 -3.49 5.67 -7.80
CA VAL A 134 -3.76 6.62 -6.69
C VAL A 134 -3.68 5.92 -5.34
N HIS A 135 -4.19 4.69 -5.19
CA HIS A 135 -4.05 3.92 -3.96
C HIS A 135 -2.58 3.70 -3.57
N ALA A 136 -1.73 3.34 -4.54
CA ALA A 136 -0.29 3.18 -4.32
C ALA A 136 0.40 4.52 -4.02
N ALA A 137 0.07 5.58 -4.78
CA ALA A 137 0.66 6.91 -4.61
C ALA A 137 0.27 7.55 -3.27
N ALA A 138 -0.98 7.45 -2.84
CA ALA A 138 -1.50 7.94 -1.56
C ALA A 138 -1.03 7.12 -0.36
N ARG A 139 -0.34 6.00 -0.57
CA ARG A 139 0.17 5.10 0.48
C ARG A 139 -0.94 4.48 1.33
N HIS A 140 -2.11 4.20 0.74
CA HIS A 140 -3.26 3.68 1.47
C HIS A 140 -2.94 2.37 2.20
N GLY A 141 -2.23 1.44 1.54
CA GLY A 141 -1.80 0.19 2.17
C GLY A 141 -0.90 0.40 3.39
N ALA A 142 0.09 1.31 3.31
CA ALA A 142 0.97 1.62 4.43
C ALA A 142 0.21 2.25 5.61
N THR A 143 -0.77 3.11 5.33
CA THR A 143 -1.63 3.74 6.34
C THR A 143 -2.54 2.71 7.01
N GLN A 144 -3.16 1.80 6.24
CA GLN A 144 -3.97 0.72 6.78
C GLN A 144 -3.18 -0.23 7.69
N MET A 145 -1.96 -0.61 7.27
CA MET A 145 -1.08 -1.45 8.09
C MET A 145 -0.67 -0.75 9.38
N THR A 146 -0.39 0.56 9.33
CA THR A 146 -0.11 1.39 10.52
C THR A 146 -1.30 1.38 11.47
N SER A 147 -2.49 1.65 10.99
CA SER A 147 -3.72 1.68 11.80
C SER A 147 -4.03 0.31 12.42
N GLY A 148 -3.84 -0.78 11.67
CA GLY A 148 -4.02 -2.14 12.17
C GLY A 148 -3.01 -2.49 13.28
N THR A 149 -1.74 -2.10 13.11
CA THR A 149 -0.71 -2.31 14.14
C THR A 149 -1.04 -1.55 15.42
N LEU A 150 -1.45 -0.29 15.32
CA LEU A 150 -1.80 0.53 16.48
C LEU A 150 -3.05 -0.01 17.20
N ALA A 151 -4.05 -0.48 16.46
CA ALA A 151 -5.24 -1.11 17.05
C ALA A 151 -4.87 -2.37 17.84
N ASN A 152 -4.00 -3.22 17.31
CA ASN A 152 -3.54 -4.42 17.98
C ASN A 152 -2.74 -4.10 19.26
N ILE A 153 -1.86 -3.10 19.24
CA ILE A 153 -1.12 -2.65 20.43
C ILE A 153 -2.09 -2.14 21.51
N SER A 154 -3.10 -1.37 21.13
CA SER A 154 -4.10 -0.86 22.08
C SER A 154 -4.89 -1.98 22.75
N LEU A 155 -5.29 -3.02 22.00
CA LEU A 155 -5.99 -4.18 22.52
C LEU A 155 -5.13 -4.98 23.52
N ILE A 156 -3.84 -5.14 23.25
CA ILE A 156 -2.90 -5.83 24.14
C ILE A 156 -2.72 -5.02 25.44
N ALA A 157 -2.60 -3.69 25.36
CA ALA A 157 -2.45 -2.83 26.53
C ALA A 157 -3.69 -2.90 27.45
N VAL A 158 -4.89 -2.82 26.87
CA VAL A 158 -6.15 -2.93 27.64
C VAL A 158 -6.31 -4.34 28.23
N GLY A 159 -5.95 -5.39 27.49
CA GLY A 159 -6.03 -6.77 27.99
C GLY A 159 -5.07 -7.05 29.16
N ALA A 160 -3.93 -6.37 29.21
CA ALA A 160 -2.97 -6.48 30.32
C ALA A 160 -3.48 -5.82 31.63
N GLU A 161 -4.28 -4.75 31.54
CA GLU A 161 -4.86 -4.10 32.72
C GLU A 161 -6.04 -4.89 33.34
N VAL A 162 -6.71 -5.75 32.58
CA VAL A 162 -7.85 -6.55 33.06
C VAL A 162 -7.40 -7.81 33.81
N GLN A 163 -6.13 -8.21 33.72
CA GLN A 163 -5.59 -9.42 34.39
C GLN A 163 -4.75 -9.10 35.65
N GLY A 164 -4.66 -7.86 36.07
CA GLY A 164 -4.04 -7.38 37.33
C GLY A 164 -5.10 -6.97 38.33
#